data_14d22523f6eb854c7a0d6c4c292e58e2
#
_entry.id   14d22523f6eb854c7a0d6c4c292e58e2
#
_cell.length_a   1.000
_cell.length_b   1.000
_cell.length_c   1.000
_cell.angle_alpha   90.00
_cell.angle_beta   90.00
_cell.angle_gamma   90.00
#
_symmetry.space_group_name_H-M   'P 1'
#
loop_
_entity.id
_entity.type
_entity.pdbx_description
1 polymer ?
#
loop_
_entity_poly.entity_id
_entity_poly.type
_entity_poly.pdbx_seq_one_letter_code
_entity_poly.pdbx_strand_id
1 'polypeptide(L)'
;MGEDLEKLKQRLPLLDFLRQQNWMGRPAGHCPEFVGLCPLHAESRPSFYVNVRKNLFYCHGCGQGGDLIRFVQLSRHLSFRQSLAFLERQIAPADPADVLEETAAFYQQQLPRHPEALRYLEQRGVHDPTLIEELRIGYAPGGNLRGHLTIQGYSLDLLERLGLVTPQGYDAFCQRIVFPCRHGGRIVNFYGRSIGAAFAHRFLPGSKGGLAAWGSVRQFPSVILVEGMFDLAVLWQAGFRNATCAWGTHLTADQLQQLYDRPRTVYLSFDVDANGSGQQAAHGLASRLRA
;
A
#
# COMPACT_ATOMS: atom_id res chain seq x y z
N MET A 1 4.99 -29.06 6.94
CA MET A 1 6.09 -28.07 7.21
C MET A 1 7.39 -28.42 6.49
N GLY A 2 7.95 -29.63 6.62
CA GLY A 2 9.19 -29.99 5.87
C GLY A 2 9.00 -30.10 4.37
N GLU A 3 7.90 -30.72 3.94
CA GLU A 3 7.57 -30.92 2.52
C GLU A 3 7.26 -29.59 1.78
N ASP A 4 6.64 -28.66 2.44
CA ASP A 4 6.35 -27.33 1.89
C ASP A 4 7.62 -26.50 1.72
N LEU A 5 8.59 -26.64 2.64
CA LEU A 5 9.90 -25.99 2.55
C LEU A 5 10.72 -26.49 1.36
N GLU A 6 10.71 -27.79 1.10
CA GLU A 6 11.42 -28.35 -0.05
C GLU A 6 10.76 -27.94 -1.37
N LYS A 7 9.43 -27.92 -1.44
CA LYS A 7 8.67 -27.40 -2.60
C LYS A 7 8.99 -25.92 -2.86
N LEU A 8 9.09 -25.10 -1.82
CA LEU A 8 9.48 -23.69 -1.92
C LEU A 8 10.89 -23.53 -2.51
N LYS A 9 11.88 -24.26 -1.99
CA LYS A 9 13.26 -24.22 -2.48
C LYS A 9 13.41 -24.73 -3.92
N GLN A 10 12.58 -25.69 -4.33
CA GLN A 10 12.54 -26.19 -5.72
C GLN A 10 11.94 -25.16 -6.68
N ARG A 11 10.91 -24.41 -6.25
CA ARG A 11 10.26 -23.39 -7.08
C ARG A 11 11.09 -22.12 -7.22
N LEU A 12 11.98 -21.83 -6.27
CA LEU A 12 12.86 -20.70 -6.27
C LEU A 12 14.30 -21.15 -5.92
N PRO A 13 15.09 -21.66 -6.91
CA PRO A 13 16.49 -22.01 -6.69
C PRO A 13 17.32 -20.80 -6.25
N LEU A 14 18.25 -21.03 -5.33
CA LEU A 14 19.11 -19.98 -4.76
C LEU A 14 19.86 -19.16 -5.83
N LEU A 15 20.40 -19.83 -6.86
CA LEU A 15 21.11 -19.14 -7.94
C LEU A 15 20.19 -18.20 -8.72
N ASP A 16 18.96 -18.63 -9.01
CA ASP A 16 17.98 -17.82 -9.75
C ASP A 16 17.52 -16.62 -8.92
N PHE A 17 17.29 -16.84 -7.62
CA PHE A 17 17.02 -15.77 -6.67
C PHE A 17 18.14 -14.73 -6.63
N LEU A 18 19.39 -15.16 -6.52
CA LEU A 18 20.56 -14.28 -6.51
C LEU A 18 20.69 -13.46 -7.81
N ARG A 19 20.43 -14.08 -8.97
CA ARG A 19 20.43 -13.40 -10.27
C ARG A 19 19.34 -12.34 -10.36
N GLN A 20 18.15 -12.61 -9.83
CA GLN A 20 17.08 -11.61 -9.73
C GLN A 20 17.46 -10.41 -8.86
N GLN A 21 18.40 -10.62 -7.92
CA GLN A 21 18.98 -9.55 -7.09
C GLN A 21 20.24 -8.92 -7.73
N ASN A 22 20.46 -9.12 -9.05
CA ASN A 22 21.63 -8.64 -9.81
C ASN A 22 22.98 -9.17 -9.31
N TRP A 23 23.01 -10.34 -8.66
CA TRP A 23 24.27 -10.96 -8.29
C TRP A 23 25.00 -11.50 -9.52
N MET A 24 26.27 -11.08 -9.68
CA MET A 24 27.12 -11.39 -10.82
C MET A 24 28.11 -12.50 -10.47
N GLY A 25 27.63 -13.75 -10.43
CA GLY A 25 28.47 -14.92 -10.25
C GLY A 25 28.91 -15.54 -11.59
N ARG A 26 30.16 -16.02 -11.65
CA ARG A 26 30.71 -16.78 -12.79
C ARG A 26 30.90 -18.26 -12.43
N PRO A 27 30.84 -19.18 -13.40
CA PRO A 27 31.12 -20.60 -13.14
C PRO A 27 32.52 -20.79 -12.49
N ALA A 28 32.57 -21.66 -11.48
CA ALA A 28 33.79 -21.99 -10.74
C ALA A 28 34.17 -23.46 -11.00
N GLY A 29 35.25 -23.69 -11.79
CA GLY A 29 35.76 -25.04 -12.05
C GLY A 29 34.86 -25.92 -12.91
N HIS A 30 34.96 -27.25 -12.71
CA HIS A 30 34.22 -28.27 -13.47
C HIS A 30 32.93 -28.73 -12.81
N CYS A 31 32.59 -28.22 -11.62
CA CYS A 31 31.36 -28.53 -10.88
C CYS A 31 30.28 -27.48 -11.13
N PRO A 32 29.00 -27.80 -10.86
CA PRO A 32 27.91 -26.84 -10.98
C PRO A 32 27.95 -25.81 -9.84
N GLU A 33 29.08 -25.10 -9.75
CA GLU A 33 29.31 -24.03 -8.77
C GLU A 33 29.50 -22.70 -9.46
N PHE A 34 29.03 -21.64 -8.81
CA PHE A 34 29.24 -20.26 -9.20
C PHE A 34 30.00 -19.53 -8.08
N VAL A 35 30.89 -18.60 -8.45
CA VAL A 35 31.63 -17.77 -7.51
C VAL A 35 31.47 -16.29 -7.89
N GLY A 36 31.27 -15.46 -6.91
CA GLY A 36 31.12 -14.00 -7.07
C GLY A 36 31.46 -13.25 -5.79
N LEU A 37 31.29 -11.93 -5.83
CA LEU A 37 31.41 -11.11 -4.63
C LEU A 37 30.28 -11.42 -3.68
N CYS A 38 30.56 -11.41 -2.39
CA CYS A 38 29.58 -11.74 -1.36
C CYS A 38 28.54 -10.63 -1.20
N PRO A 39 27.22 -10.94 -1.26
CA PRO A 39 26.18 -9.95 -1.00
C PRO A 39 25.99 -9.67 0.51
N LEU A 40 26.66 -10.42 1.40
CA LEU A 40 26.48 -10.33 2.85
C LEU A 40 27.53 -9.47 3.55
N HIS A 41 28.66 -9.20 2.88
CA HIS A 41 29.72 -8.33 3.41
C HIS A 41 30.48 -7.66 2.26
N ALA A 42 31.15 -6.55 2.54
CA ALA A 42 31.95 -5.83 1.56
C ALA A 42 33.28 -6.56 1.33
N GLU A 43 33.59 -6.88 0.05
CA GLU A 43 34.85 -7.50 -0.37
C GLU A 43 35.20 -7.08 -1.80
N SER A 44 36.49 -7.21 -2.15
CA SER A 44 37.00 -6.93 -3.49
C SER A 44 37.42 -8.19 -4.28
N ARG A 45 37.46 -9.34 -3.61
CA ARG A 45 37.82 -10.63 -4.21
C ARG A 45 36.67 -11.60 -4.05
N PRO A 46 36.20 -12.27 -5.12
CA PRO A 46 35.11 -13.23 -5.05
C PRO A 46 35.39 -14.37 -4.07
N SER A 47 34.56 -14.50 -3.05
CA SER A 47 34.64 -15.55 -2.03
C SER A 47 33.34 -16.25 -1.73
N PHE A 48 32.23 -15.81 -2.38
CA PHE A 48 30.88 -16.36 -2.21
C PHE A 48 30.61 -17.42 -3.27
N TYR A 49 30.45 -18.67 -2.84
CA TYR A 49 30.21 -19.83 -3.68
C TYR A 49 28.76 -20.27 -3.59
N VAL A 50 28.16 -20.64 -4.73
CA VAL A 50 26.82 -21.20 -4.84
C VAL A 50 26.91 -22.56 -5.51
N ASN A 51 26.54 -23.62 -4.81
CA ASN A 51 26.44 -24.97 -5.35
C ASN A 51 25.02 -25.21 -5.85
N VAL A 52 24.83 -25.29 -7.17
CA VAL A 52 23.51 -25.41 -7.81
C VAL A 52 22.83 -26.75 -7.51
N ARG A 53 23.58 -27.86 -7.43
CA ARG A 53 23.00 -29.19 -7.15
C ARG A 53 22.47 -29.29 -5.73
N LYS A 54 23.23 -28.74 -4.76
CA LYS A 54 22.87 -28.77 -3.33
C LYS A 54 21.92 -27.63 -2.98
N ASN A 55 21.76 -26.62 -3.86
CA ASN A 55 21.02 -25.40 -3.62
C ASN A 55 21.47 -24.66 -2.34
N LEU A 56 22.80 -24.60 -2.15
CA LEU A 56 23.47 -24.03 -0.97
C LEU A 56 24.49 -23.00 -1.38
N PHE A 57 24.75 -22.03 -0.48
CA PHE A 57 25.90 -21.13 -0.60
C PHE A 57 26.87 -21.30 0.56
N TYR A 58 28.09 -20.86 0.33
CA TYR A 58 29.09 -20.66 1.36
C TYR A 58 30.03 -19.53 0.96
N CYS A 59 30.30 -18.63 1.90
CA CYS A 59 31.25 -17.53 1.73
C CYS A 59 32.51 -17.79 2.55
N HIS A 60 33.66 -17.94 1.88
CA HIS A 60 34.96 -18.11 2.55
C HIS A 60 35.46 -16.81 3.21
N GLY A 61 34.95 -15.64 2.83
CA GLY A 61 35.32 -14.35 3.42
C GLY A 61 34.68 -14.11 4.78
N CYS A 62 33.37 -14.28 4.90
CA CYS A 62 32.64 -14.04 6.17
C CYS A 62 32.19 -15.31 6.91
N GLY A 63 32.50 -16.51 6.37
CA GLY A 63 32.19 -17.80 6.99
C GLY A 63 30.69 -18.16 7.02
N GLN A 64 29.82 -17.34 6.38
CA GLN A 64 28.38 -17.61 6.33
C GLN A 64 28.04 -18.64 5.24
N GLY A 65 27.11 -19.52 5.56
CA GLY A 65 26.64 -20.54 4.62
C GLY A 65 25.24 -21.01 4.95
N GLY A 66 24.58 -21.67 3.99
CA GLY A 66 23.25 -22.22 4.15
C GLY A 66 22.46 -22.31 2.85
N ASP A 67 21.16 -22.46 2.97
CA ASP A 67 20.22 -22.47 1.87
C ASP A 67 19.63 -21.07 1.57
N LEU A 68 18.67 -21.01 0.65
CA LEU A 68 17.97 -19.78 0.28
C LEU A 68 17.33 -19.09 1.50
N ILE A 69 16.72 -19.84 2.42
CA ILE A 69 16.07 -19.26 3.59
C ILE A 69 17.12 -18.61 4.49
N ARG A 70 18.22 -19.30 4.73
CA ARG A 70 19.34 -18.75 5.52
C ARG A 70 19.94 -17.52 4.85
N PHE A 71 20.07 -17.52 3.52
CA PHE A 71 20.55 -16.36 2.78
C PHE A 71 19.63 -15.14 2.99
N VAL A 72 18.32 -15.32 2.90
CA VAL A 72 17.32 -14.24 3.12
C VAL A 72 17.36 -13.73 4.56
N GLN A 73 17.50 -14.64 5.54
CA GLN A 73 17.66 -14.23 6.95
C GLN A 73 18.87 -13.29 7.13
N LEU A 74 20.02 -13.65 6.54
CA LEU A 74 21.26 -12.91 6.69
C LEU A 74 21.25 -11.58 5.91
N SER A 75 20.83 -11.62 4.65
CA SER A 75 20.85 -10.46 3.75
C SER A 75 19.81 -9.39 4.08
N ARG A 76 18.71 -9.78 4.75
CA ARG A 76 17.59 -8.88 5.06
C ARG A 76 17.33 -8.73 6.56
N HIS A 77 18.16 -9.35 7.41
CA HIS A 77 18.02 -9.34 8.87
C HIS A 77 16.64 -9.80 9.35
N LEU A 78 16.07 -10.83 8.70
CA LEU A 78 14.76 -11.37 8.99
C LEU A 78 14.85 -12.61 9.89
N SER A 79 13.81 -12.83 10.71
CA SER A 79 13.61 -14.11 11.39
C SER A 79 13.27 -15.21 10.37
N PHE A 80 13.39 -16.47 10.78
CA PHE A 80 13.03 -17.61 9.92
C PHE A 80 11.60 -17.51 9.37
N ARG A 81 10.62 -17.17 10.22
CA ARG A 81 9.21 -17.02 9.83
C ARG A 81 8.99 -15.89 8.82
N GLN A 82 9.66 -14.75 9.03
CA GLN A 82 9.62 -13.62 8.11
C GLN A 82 10.27 -13.95 6.77
N SER A 83 11.38 -14.71 6.78
CA SER A 83 12.05 -15.15 5.55
C SER A 83 11.20 -16.10 4.73
N LEU A 84 10.43 -17.00 5.37
CA LEU A 84 9.47 -17.87 4.68
C LEU A 84 8.37 -17.05 4.02
N ALA A 85 7.72 -16.16 4.77
CA ALA A 85 6.66 -15.29 4.24
C ALA A 85 7.16 -14.43 3.08
N PHE A 86 8.40 -13.93 3.16
CA PHE A 86 9.06 -13.22 2.06
C PHE A 86 9.20 -14.09 0.81
N LEU A 87 9.73 -15.31 0.94
CA LEU A 87 9.96 -16.23 -0.19
C LEU A 87 8.66 -16.76 -0.79
N GLU A 88 7.64 -17.00 0.02
CA GLU A 88 6.30 -17.40 -0.45
C GLU A 88 5.70 -16.32 -1.35
N ARG A 89 5.86 -15.04 -1.01
CA ARG A 89 5.44 -13.90 -1.84
C ARG A 89 6.20 -13.79 -3.16
N GLN A 90 7.46 -14.27 -3.23
CA GLN A 90 8.22 -14.29 -4.49
C GLN A 90 7.70 -15.35 -5.48
N ILE A 91 7.05 -16.40 -4.98
CA ILE A 91 6.59 -17.54 -5.77
C ILE A 91 5.11 -17.42 -6.16
N ALA A 92 4.28 -16.94 -5.27
CA ALA A 92 2.87 -16.67 -5.54
C ALA A 92 2.71 -15.25 -6.11
N PRO A 93 1.85 -15.04 -7.13
CA PRO A 93 1.47 -13.68 -7.50
C PRO A 93 0.83 -13.02 -6.28
N ALA A 94 1.44 -11.94 -5.79
CA ALA A 94 0.90 -11.20 -4.66
C ALA A 94 -0.47 -10.62 -5.03
N ASP A 95 -1.47 -10.81 -4.17
CA ASP A 95 -2.77 -10.15 -4.33
C ASP A 95 -2.55 -8.62 -4.25
N PRO A 96 -2.96 -7.84 -5.25
CA PRO A 96 -2.92 -6.39 -5.19
C PRO A 96 -3.54 -5.80 -3.91
N ALA A 97 -4.59 -6.43 -3.38
CA ALA A 97 -5.22 -6.00 -2.14
C ALA A 97 -4.30 -6.13 -0.92
N ASP A 98 -3.48 -7.17 -0.84
CA ASP A 98 -2.51 -7.35 0.26
C ASP A 98 -1.43 -6.26 0.23
N VAL A 99 -0.97 -5.88 -0.97
CA VAL A 99 0.01 -4.78 -1.15
C VAL A 99 -0.58 -3.46 -0.67
N LEU A 100 -1.84 -3.19 -1.02
CA LEU A 100 -2.53 -1.97 -0.62
C LEU A 100 -2.82 -1.94 0.90
N GLU A 101 -3.16 -3.08 1.52
CA GLU A 101 -3.33 -3.20 2.97
C GLU A 101 -1.99 -2.96 3.71
N GLU A 102 -0.89 -3.53 3.23
CA GLU A 102 0.47 -3.29 3.78
C GLU A 102 0.87 -1.82 3.63
N THR A 103 0.57 -1.21 2.47
CA THR A 103 0.81 0.21 2.22
C THR A 103 0.03 1.09 3.18
N ALA A 104 -1.24 0.77 3.45
CA ALA A 104 -2.06 1.50 4.42
C ALA A 104 -1.48 1.40 5.84
N ALA A 105 -1.08 0.19 6.26
CA ALA A 105 -0.45 -0.02 7.56
C ALA A 105 0.86 0.77 7.68
N PHE A 106 1.69 0.78 6.63
CA PHE A 106 2.91 1.57 6.58
C PHE A 106 2.63 3.07 6.75
N TYR A 107 1.68 3.64 5.99
CA TYR A 107 1.35 5.06 6.09
C TYR A 107 0.75 5.44 7.45
N GLN A 108 -0.05 4.56 8.07
CA GLN A 108 -0.54 4.76 9.44
C GLN A 108 0.61 4.83 10.45
N GLN A 109 1.62 3.98 10.33
CA GLN A 109 2.80 4.00 11.19
C GLN A 109 3.67 5.25 11.00
N GLN A 110 3.62 5.89 9.82
CA GLN A 110 4.37 7.13 9.58
C GLN A 110 3.70 8.33 10.24
N LEU A 111 2.38 8.39 10.30
CA LEU A 111 1.64 9.58 10.75
C LEU A 111 2.11 10.10 12.13
N PRO A 112 2.21 9.30 13.20
CA PRO A 112 2.64 9.79 14.51
C PRO A 112 4.11 10.24 14.56
N ARG A 113 4.92 9.88 13.58
CA ARG A 113 6.34 10.24 13.47
C ARG A 113 6.58 11.58 12.80
N HIS A 114 5.50 12.20 12.27
CA HIS A 114 5.54 13.40 11.44
C HIS A 114 4.66 14.52 12.03
N PRO A 115 5.20 15.37 12.94
CA PRO A 115 4.42 16.43 13.59
C PRO A 115 3.75 17.41 12.62
N GLU A 116 4.35 17.65 11.43
CA GLU A 116 3.78 18.49 10.38
C GLU A 116 2.47 17.90 9.83
N ALA A 117 2.38 16.59 9.73
CA ALA A 117 1.17 15.90 9.28
C ALA A 117 0.05 15.97 10.34
N LEU A 118 0.40 15.78 11.62
CA LEU A 118 -0.55 15.91 12.73
C LEU A 118 -1.09 17.34 12.84
N ARG A 119 -0.22 18.35 12.76
CA ARG A 119 -0.64 19.77 12.74
C ARG A 119 -1.57 20.08 11.57
N TYR A 120 -1.31 19.50 10.40
CA TYR A 120 -2.20 19.70 9.25
C TYR A 120 -3.58 19.07 9.48
N LEU A 121 -3.66 17.87 10.08
CA LEU A 121 -4.93 17.25 10.46
C LEU A 121 -5.70 18.12 11.46
N GLU A 122 -5.02 18.64 12.48
CA GLU A 122 -5.59 19.54 13.49
C GLU A 122 -6.13 20.84 12.85
N GLN A 123 -5.37 21.48 11.96
CA GLN A 123 -5.82 22.63 11.18
C GLN A 123 -7.05 22.36 10.31
N ARG A 124 -7.23 21.10 9.89
CA ARG A 124 -8.40 20.61 9.16
C ARG A 124 -9.54 20.14 10.07
N GLY A 125 -9.43 20.36 11.38
CA GLY A 125 -10.42 20.00 12.38
C GLY A 125 -10.43 18.53 12.78
N VAL A 126 -9.44 17.72 12.36
CA VAL A 126 -9.34 16.29 12.66
C VAL A 126 -8.28 16.08 13.73
N HIS A 127 -8.71 15.74 14.96
CA HIS A 127 -7.84 15.63 16.13
C HIS A 127 -8.15 14.44 17.03
N ASP A 128 -9.24 13.70 16.79
CA ASP A 128 -9.56 12.50 17.55
C ASP A 128 -8.68 11.31 17.13
N PRO A 129 -7.79 10.79 17.99
CA PRO A 129 -6.91 9.67 17.66
C PRO A 129 -7.70 8.40 17.30
N THR A 130 -8.82 8.14 17.96
CA THR A 130 -9.66 6.96 17.71
C THR A 130 -10.24 7.01 16.31
N LEU A 131 -10.71 8.19 15.89
CA LEU A 131 -11.21 8.42 14.54
C LEU A 131 -10.11 8.28 13.48
N ILE A 132 -8.94 8.84 13.76
CA ILE A 132 -7.76 8.72 12.87
C ILE A 132 -7.41 7.24 12.64
N GLU A 133 -7.44 6.43 13.68
CA GLU A 133 -7.20 4.98 13.59
C GLU A 133 -8.33 4.28 12.83
N GLU A 134 -9.60 4.58 13.14
CA GLU A 134 -10.78 3.97 12.52
C GLU A 134 -10.83 4.23 11.02
N LEU A 135 -10.59 5.46 10.59
CA LEU A 135 -10.53 5.85 9.17
C LEU A 135 -9.21 5.43 8.51
N ARG A 136 -8.27 4.88 9.29
CA ARG A 136 -6.94 4.47 8.86
C ARG A 136 -6.20 5.60 8.14
N ILE A 137 -6.29 6.81 8.70
CA ILE A 137 -5.59 7.97 8.18
C ILE A 137 -4.08 7.76 8.37
N GLY A 138 -3.33 7.92 7.29
CA GLY A 138 -1.89 7.78 7.28
C GLY A 138 -1.18 8.99 6.72
N TYR A 139 0.13 8.93 6.75
CA TYR A 139 1.00 9.95 6.12
C TYR A 139 2.03 9.29 5.21
N ALA A 140 2.16 9.82 4.01
CA ALA A 140 3.18 9.43 3.05
C ALA A 140 4.29 10.50 3.05
N PRO A 141 5.41 10.30 3.75
CA PRO A 141 6.53 11.24 3.74
C PRO A 141 7.24 11.29 2.39
N GLY A 142 7.25 10.16 1.68
CA GLY A 142 7.96 9.93 0.43
C GLY A 142 9.36 9.34 0.62
N GLY A 143 9.83 8.60 -0.37
CA GLY A 143 11.20 8.06 -0.44
C GLY A 143 11.45 6.76 0.34
N ASN A 144 10.48 6.23 1.08
CA ASN A 144 10.67 5.06 1.93
C ASN A 144 9.67 3.90 1.72
N LEU A 145 8.53 4.14 1.06
CA LEU A 145 7.54 3.10 0.79
C LEU A 145 8.08 1.99 -0.11
N ARG A 146 8.76 2.36 -1.21
CA ARG A 146 9.38 1.39 -2.11
C ARG A 146 10.30 0.44 -1.36
N GLY A 147 11.21 1.00 -0.54
CA GLY A 147 12.13 0.20 0.27
C GLY A 147 11.41 -0.73 1.22
N HIS A 148 10.40 -0.24 1.92
CA HIS A 148 9.57 -1.04 2.83
C HIS A 148 8.91 -2.21 2.11
N LEU A 149 8.20 -1.96 1.01
CA LEU A 149 7.46 -3.00 0.29
C LEU A 149 8.38 -4.02 -0.40
N THR A 150 9.55 -3.60 -0.90
CA THR A 150 10.53 -4.56 -1.44
C THR A 150 11.18 -5.43 -0.37
N ILE A 151 11.38 -4.91 0.85
CA ILE A 151 11.80 -5.72 2.00
C ILE A 151 10.74 -6.75 2.36
N GLN A 152 9.45 -6.41 2.22
CA GLN A 152 8.33 -7.34 2.42
C GLN A 152 8.16 -8.36 1.27
N GLY A 153 8.95 -8.26 0.20
CA GLY A 153 8.96 -9.24 -0.88
C GLY A 153 8.08 -8.89 -2.09
N TYR A 154 7.52 -7.69 -2.15
CA TYR A 154 6.76 -7.26 -3.32
C TYR A 154 7.68 -6.81 -4.45
N SER A 155 7.42 -7.25 -5.69
CA SER A 155 8.23 -6.90 -6.86
C SER A 155 7.99 -5.45 -7.28
N LEU A 156 9.04 -4.80 -7.79
CA LEU A 156 8.94 -3.42 -8.31
C LEU A 156 7.89 -3.30 -9.42
N ASP A 157 7.85 -4.27 -10.33
CA ASP A 157 6.88 -4.32 -11.41
C ASP A 157 5.42 -4.32 -10.90
N LEU A 158 5.11 -5.04 -9.82
CA LEU A 158 3.81 -4.99 -9.17
C LEU A 158 3.52 -3.61 -8.56
N LEU A 159 4.51 -3.01 -7.88
CA LEU A 159 4.36 -1.69 -7.28
C LEU A 159 4.13 -0.60 -8.33
N GLU A 160 4.80 -0.68 -9.48
CA GLU A 160 4.60 0.21 -10.62
C GLU A 160 3.21 0.03 -11.25
N ARG A 161 2.78 -1.22 -11.48
CA ARG A 161 1.42 -1.50 -11.99
C ARG A 161 0.32 -0.97 -11.07
N LEU A 162 0.52 -1.03 -9.76
CA LEU A 162 -0.41 -0.47 -8.77
C LEU A 162 -0.30 1.06 -8.67
N GLY A 163 0.69 1.67 -9.31
CA GLY A 163 0.95 3.10 -9.24
C GLY A 163 1.45 3.59 -7.88
N LEU A 164 1.94 2.69 -7.01
CA LEU A 164 2.55 3.02 -5.72
C LEU A 164 3.96 3.59 -5.90
N VAL A 165 4.64 3.16 -6.96
CA VAL A 165 5.96 3.62 -7.37
C VAL A 165 5.87 4.10 -8.81
N THR A 166 6.57 5.19 -9.15
CA THR A 166 6.65 5.71 -10.52
C THR A 166 7.65 4.89 -11.35
N PRO A 167 7.61 4.93 -12.70
CA PRO A 167 8.60 4.27 -13.54
C PRO A 167 10.05 4.73 -13.28
N GLN A 168 10.24 5.91 -12.67
CA GLN A 168 11.56 6.41 -12.26
C GLN A 168 11.98 5.88 -10.88
N GLY A 169 11.17 5.03 -10.25
CA GLY A 169 11.45 4.42 -8.96
C GLY A 169 11.16 5.29 -7.73
N TYR A 170 10.41 6.37 -7.87
CA TYR A 170 9.99 7.23 -6.75
C TYR A 170 8.63 6.81 -6.19
N ASP A 171 8.42 7.01 -4.89
CA ASP A 171 7.12 6.85 -4.27
C ASP A 171 6.09 7.77 -4.94
N ALA A 172 4.91 7.25 -5.29
CA ALA A 172 3.88 8.02 -5.95
C ALA A 172 3.29 9.12 -5.07
N PHE A 173 3.27 8.89 -3.76
CA PHE A 173 2.84 9.86 -2.76
C PHE A 173 4.04 10.38 -1.98
N CYS A 174 4.11 11.71 -1.86
CA CYS A 174 5.11 12.42 -1.09
C CYS A 174 4.46 13.61 -0.40
N GLN A 175 4.72 13.79 0.90
CA GLN A 175 4.16 14.85 1.75
C GLN A 175 2.62 14.91 1.69
N ARG A 176 1.95 13.75 1.89
CA ARG A 176 0.49 13.64 1.77
C ARG A 176 -0.14 12.97 2.97
N ILE A 177 -1.24 13.56 3.47
CA ILE A 177 -2.20 12.81 4.27
C ILE A 177 -2.89 11.82 3.34
N VAL A 178 -2.99 10.56 3.76
CA VAL A 178 -3.49 9.46 2.93
C VAL A 178 -4.69 8.80 3.58
N PHE A 179 -5.74 8.60 2.79
CA PHE A 179 -6.95 7.88 3.18
C PHE A 179 -7.12 6.66 2.26
N PRO A 180 -7.34 5.45 2.81
CA PRO A 180 -7.62 4.27 1.99
C PRO A 180 -9.03 4.32 1.40
N CYS A 181 -9.13 4.10 0.09
CA CYS A 181 -10.39 3.98 -0.63
C CYS A 181 -10.76 2.50 -0.70
N ARG A 182 -11.97 2.14 -0.23
CA ARG A 182 -12.41 0.76 -0.13
C ARG A 182 -13.55 0.44 -1.09
N HIS A 183 -13.57 -0.80 -1.55
CA HIS A 183 -14.71 -1.40 -2.25
C HIS A 183 -14.88 -2.85 -1.79
N GLY A 184 -16.09 -3.26 -1.42
CA GLY A 184 -16.33 -4.60 -0.92
C GLY A 184 -15.49 -5.00 0.32
N GLY A 185 -15.14 -4.02 1.18
CA GLY A 185 -14.30 -4.23 2.37
C GLY A 185 -12.79 -4.21 2.12
N ARG A 186 -12.33 -4.32 0.85
CA ARG A 186 -10.91 -4.31 0.48
C ARG A 186 -10.45 -2.90 0.09
N ILE A 187 -9.20 -2.56 0.36
CA ILE A 187 -8.57 -1.34 -0.18
C ILE A 187 -8.33 -1.54 -1.67
N VAL A 188 -8.79 -0.59 -2.49
CA VAL A 188 -8.64 -0.60 -3.95
C VAL A 188 -7.86 0.60 -4.47
N ASN A 189 -7.73 1.66 -3.64
CA ASN A 189 -7.02 2.89 -4.01
C ASN A 189 -6.63 3.67 -2.75
N PHE A 190 -5.91 4.77 -2.95
CA PHE A 190 -5.64 5.77 -1.92
C PHE A 190 -5.97 7.17 -2.42
N TYR A 191 -6.57 7.98 -1.56
CA TYR A 191 -6.67 9.41 -1.72
C TYR A 191 -5.55 10.07 -0.92
N GLY A 192 -4.72 10.88 -1.58
CA GLY A 192 -3.61 11.60 -0.95
C GLY A 192 -3.75 13.11 -1.05
N ARG A 193 -3.92 13.82 0.07
CA ARG A 193 -3.97 15.27 0.18
C ARG A 193 -2.60 15.83 0.52
N SER A 194 -2.05 16.71 -0.33
CA SER A 194 -0.77 17.39 -0.07
C SER A 194 -0.88 18.36 1.12
N ILE A 195 0.16 18.37 1.96
CA ILE A 195 0.26 19.32 3.09
C ILE A 195 1.07 20.56 2.76
N GLY A 196 1.80 20.62 1.63
CA GLY A 196 2.70 21.72 1.33
C GLY A 196 2.85 22.11 -0.14
N ALA A 197 2.24 21.37 -1.09
CA ALA A 197 2.45 21.60 -2.52
C ALA A 197 1.21 22.15 -3.23
N ALA A 198 1.42 22.79 -4.40
CA ALA A 198 0.37 23.34 -5.27
C ALA A 198 -0.65 22.31 -5.77
N PHE A 199 -0.29 21.01 -5.84
CA PHE A 199 -1.20 19.93 -6.24
C PHE A 199 -2.00 19.43 -5.04
N ALA A 200 -3.24 19.86 -4.93
CA ALA A 200 -4.06 19.65 -3.75
C ALA A 200 -4.34 18.19 -3.40
N HIS A 201 -4.63 17.33 -4.36
CA HIS A 201 -4.94 15.92 -4.12
C HIS A 201 -4.49 15.00 -5.27
N ARG A 202 -4.38 13.70 -4.97
CA ARG A 202 -4.03 12.67 -5.95
C ARG A 202 -4.64 11.32 -5.54
N PHE A 203 -5.02 10.52 -6.54
CA PHE A 203 -5.33 9.11 -6.41
C PHE A 203 -4.26 8.26 -7.09
N LEU A 204 -4.19 6.98 -6.76
CA LEU A 204 -3.53 5.99 -7.59
C LEU A 204 -4.32 5.78 -8.89
N PRO A 205 -3.71 5.22 -9.95
CA PRO A 205 -4.45 4.81 -11.14
C PRO A 205 -5.59 3.83 -10.81
N GLY A 206 -6.67 3.88 -11.59
CA GLY A 206 -7.79 2.94 -11.46
C GLY A 206 -9.01 3.49 -10.72
N SER A 207 -9.84 2.57 -10.21
CA SER A 207 -11.08 2.91 -9.52
C SER A 207 -10.83 3.64 -8.21
N LYS A 208 -11.61 4.69 -7.94
CA LYS A 208 -11.61 5.37 -6.63
C LYS A 208 -12.29 4.57 -5.52
N GLY A 209 -12.86 3.42 -5.84
CA GLY A 209 -13.61 2.61 -4.89
C GLY A 209 -15.06 3.04 -4.71
N GLY A 210 -15.69 2.48 -3.68
CA GLY A 210 -17.05 2.83 -3.27
C GLY A 210 -17.11 4.13 -2.46
N LEU A 211 -18.29 4.39 -1.90
CA LEU A 211 -18.48 5.44 -0.90
C LEU A 211 -17.62 5.17 0.33
N ALA A 212 -17.02 6.23 0.89
CA ALA A 212 -16.15 6.11 2.05
C ALA A 212 -16.92 5.54 3.26
N ALA A 213 -16.27 4.62 3.98
CA ALA A 213 -16.82 3.98 5.17
C ALA A 213 -18.21 3.34 4.99
N TRP A 214 -18.59 2.98 3.75
CA TRP A 214 -19.92 2.50 3.40
C TRP A 214 -20.38 1.30 4.22
N GLY A 215 -19.47 0.40 4.59
CA GLY A 215 -19.77 -0.75 5.45
C GLY A 215 -20.48 -0.37 6.75
N SER A 216 -20.05 0.72 7.38
CA SER A 216 -20.64 1.25 8.62
C SER A 216 -21.86 2.14 8.36
N VAL A 217 -21.86 2.90 7.26
CA VAL A 217 -22.90 3.90 6.96
C VAL A 217 -24.16 3.27 6.37
N ARG A 218 -24.06 2.20 5.58
CA ARG A 218 -25.17 1.58 4.85
C ARG A 218 -26.37 1.16 5.71
N GLN A 219 -26.17 0.95 7.01
CA GLN A 219 -27.22 0.54 7.93
C GLN A 219 -28.21 1.67 8.30
N PHE A 220 -27.80 2.92 8.14
CA PHE A 220 -28.65 4.05 8.54
C PHE A 220 -29.77 4.34 7.53
N PRO A 221 -30.97 4.72 8.01
CA PRO A 221 -32.09 5.08 7.13
C PRO A 221 -31.89 6.44 6.46
N SER A 222 -30.98 7.26 6.98
CA SER A 222 -30.58 8.53 6.38
C SER A 222 -29.07 8.62 6.28
N VAL A 223 -28.57 9.22 5.21
CA VAL A 223 -27.13 9.34 4.92
C VAL A 223 -26.82 10.80 4.58
N ILE A 224 -25.72 11.32 5.14
CA ILE A 224 -25.16 12.61 4.76
C ILE A 224 -24.01 12.34 3.78
N LEU A 225 -24.15 12.81 2.54
CA LEU A 225 -23.12 12.70 1.52
C LEU A 225 -22.36 14.01 1.42
N VAL A 226 -21.04 13.95 1.68
CA VAL A 226 -20.09 15.07 1.57
C VAL A 226 -19.12 14.88 0.40
N GLU A 227 -18.43 15.94 0.01
CA GLU A 227 -17.45 15.89 -1.09
C GLU A 227 -16.14 15.25 -0.70
N GLY A 228 -15.60 15.63 0.47
CA GLY A 228 -14.24 15.35 0.89
C GLY A 228 -14.12 14.48 2.14
N MET A 229 -12.95 13.85 2.28
CA MET A 229 -12.67 13.00 3.44
C MET A 229 -12.47 13.78 4.73
N PHE A 230 -12.05 15.05 4.65
CA PHE A 230 -11.94 15.89 5.84
C PHE A 230 -13.30 16.26 6.38
N ASP A 231 -14.28 16.56 5.51
CA ASP A 231 -15.65 16.83 5.90
C ASP A 231 -16.30 15.61 6.57
N LEU A 232 -16.08 14.42 5.98
CA LEU A 232 -16.48 13.17 6.59
C LEU A 232 -15.86 12.99 7.98
N ALA A 233 -14.55 13.20 8.12
CA ALA A 233 -13.85 13.01 9.37
C ALA A 233 -14.36 13.97 10.45
N VAL A 234 -14.58 15.24 10.12
CA VAL A 234 -15.10 16.24 11.04
C VAL A 234 -16.55 15.89 11.47
N LEU A 235 -17.39 15.48 10.53
CA LEU A 235 -18.75 15.03 10.86
C LEU A 235 -18.77 13.80 11.76
N TRP A 236 -17.91 12.81 11.49
CA TRP A 236 -17.80 11.64 12.34
C TRP A 236 -17.31 11.96 13.74
N GLN A 237 -16.34 12.88 13.86
CA GLN A 237 -15.85 13.38 15.14
C GLN A 237 -16.96 14.13 15.92
N ALA A 238 -17.87 14.81 15.21
CA ALA A 238 -19.03 15.47 15.79
C ALA A 238 -20.22 14.51 16.05
N GLY A 239 -20.05 13.19 15.83
CA GLY A 239 -21.08 12.17 16.12
C GLY A 239 -22.00 11.83 14.94
N PHE A 240 -21.86 12.45 13.77
CA PHE A 240 -22.69 12.15 12.59
C PHE A 240 -22.15 10.90 11.87
N ARG A 241 -22.38 9.73 12.48
CA ARG A 241 -21.85 8.43 12.01
C ARG A 241 -22.53 7.91 10.72
N ASN A 242 -23.58 8.57 10.27
CA ASN A 242 -24.27 8.33 9.00
C ASN A 242 -23.72 9.15 7.83
N ALA A 243 -22.61 9.88 8.02
CA ALA A 243 -21.95 10.61 6.95
C ALA A 243 -21.06 9.69 6.12
N THR A 244 -21.00 9.94 4.80
CA THR A 244 -20.12 9.28 3.82
C THR A 244 -19.57 10.28 2.82
N CYS A 245 -18.55 9.90 2.07
CA CYS A 245 -17.89 10.75 1.08
C CYS A 245 -17.79 10.07 -0.29
N ALA A 246 -18.04 10.83 -1.35
CA ALA A 246 -17.96 10.35 -2.74
C ALA A 246 -16.60 10.57 -3.41
N TRP A 247 -15.60 11.07 -2.69
CA TRP A 247 -14.27 11.41 -3.22
C TRP A 247 -14.31 12.51 -4.31
N GLY A 248 -15.22 13.47 -4.16
CA GLY A 248 -15.49 14.59 -5.04
C GLY A 248 -16.98 14.74 -5.37
N THR A 249 -17.30 15.65 -6.28
CA THR A 249 -18.67 16.02 -6.64
C THR A 249 -19.38 15.02 -7.57
N HIS A 250 -18.63 14.13 -8.26
CA HIS A 250 -19.18 13.21 -9.24
C HIS A 250 -19.13 11.78 -8.72
N LEU A 251 -20.29 11.15 -8.57
CA LEU A 251 -20.44 9.76 -8.19
C LEU A 251 -20.21 8.83 -9.38
N THR A 252 -19.47 7.76 -9.15
CA THR A 252 -19.39 6.63 -10.08
C THR A 252 -20.70 5.84 -10.11
N ALA A 253 -20.88 4.98 -11.12
CA ALA A 253 -22.05 4.08 -11.18
C ALA A 253 -22.14 3.20 -9.94
N ASP A 254 -21.01 2.65 -9.47
CA ASP A 254 -20.94 1.80 -8.27
C ASP A 254 -21.36 2.56 -7.00
N GLN A 255 -20.93 3.81 -6.85
CA GLN A 255 -21.29 4.66 -5.70
C GLN A 255 -22.78 5.00 -5.70
N LEU A 256 -23.36 5.27 -6.88
CA LEU A 256 -24.81 5.44 -7.02
C LEU A 256 -25.55 4.17 -6.66
N GLN A 257 -25.11 3.01 -7.16
CA GLN A 257 -25.71 1.73 -6.83
C GLN A 257 -25.68 1.45 -5.33
N GLN A 258 -24.63 1.87 -4.63
CA GLN A 258 -24.56 1.77 -3.18
C GLN A 258 -25.65 2.61 -2.49
N LEU A 259 -25.96 3.82 -2.98
CA LEU A 259 -27.04 4.65 -2.44
C LEU A 259 -28.43 4.06 -2.70
N TYR A 260 -28.57 3.29 -3.78
CA TYR A 260 -29.84 2.62 -4.15
C TYR A 260 -30.01 1.22 -3.55
N ASP A 261 -29.07 0.70 -2.77
CA ASP A 261 -29.15 -0.66 -2.22
C ASP A 261 -30.40 -0.89 -1.34
N ARG A 262 -31.01 0.20 -0.85
CA ARG A 262 -32.29 0.23 -0.14
C ARG A 262 -32.87 1.66 -0.11
N PRO A 263 -34.15 1.84 0.15
CA PRO A 263 -34.77 3.15 0.36
C PRO A 263 -34.13 3.90 1.54
N ARG A 264 -33.74 5.14 1.33
CA ARG A 264 -33.15 6.02 2.35
C ARG A 264 -33.31 7.50 1.99
N THR A 265 -33.19 8.35 2.99
CA THR A 265 -33.03 9.79 2.78
C THR A 265 -31.55 10.12 2.59
N VAL A 266 -31.17 10.82 1.52
CA VAL A 266 -29.82 11.29 1.26
C VAL A 266 -29.76 12.81 1.41
N TYR A 267 -29.01 13.30 2.39
CA TYR A 267 -28.70 14.70 2.55
C TYR A 267 -27.40 15.01 1.79
N LEU A 268 -27.45 15.95 0.85
CA LEU A 268 -26.28 16.38 0.07
C LEU A 268 -25.68 17.60 0.74
N SER A 269 -24.46 17.48 1.27
CA SER A 269 -23.73 18.56 1.94
C SER A 269 -22.43 18.82 1.18
N PHE A 270 -22.56 19.52 0.05
CA PHE A 270 -21.45 19.86 -0.83
C PHE A 270 -21.01 21.31 -0.60
N ASP A 271 -19.75 21.60 -0.90
CA ASP A 271 -19.16 22.91 -0.66
C ASP A 271 -19.87 24.02 -1.47
N VAL A 272 -19.98 25.18 -0.86
CA VAL A 272 -20.44 26.40 -1.52
C VAL A 272 -19.21 27.16 -2.00
N ASP A 273 -18.74 26.84 -3.20
CA ASP A 273 -17.62 27.53 -3.83
C ASP A 273 -18.09 28.78 -4.64
N ALA A 274 -17.18 29.69 -4.90
CA ALA A 274 -17.47 30.92 -5.64
C ALA A 274 -17.99 30.65 -7.06
N ASN A 275 -17.73 29.48 -7.64
CA ASN A 275 -18.14 29.10 -8.98
C ASN A 275 -19.47 28.34 -8.98
N GLY A 276 -20.06 28.06 -7.84
CA GLY A 276 -21.31 27.31 -7.69
C GLY A 276 -21.25 25.84 -8.15
N SER A 277 -20.05 25.29 -8.34
CA SER A 277 -19.87 23.95 -8.90
C SER A 277 -20.41 22.85 -7.98
N GLY A 278 -20.19 22.96 -6.67
CA GLY A 278 -20.71 22.02 -5.68
C GLY A 278 -22.24 22.04 -5.63
N GLN A 279 -22.86 23.23 -5.68
CA GLN A 279 -24.32 23.37 -5.71
C GLN A 279 -24.95 22.80 -6.99
N GLN A 280 -24.35 23.05 -8.15
CA GLN A 280 -24.80 22.47 -9.43
C GLN A 280 -24.69 20.93 -9.41
N ALA A 281 -23.59 20.40 -8.89
CA ALA A 281 -23.41 18.96 -8.72
C ALA A 281 -24.45 18.37 -7.76
N ALA A 282 -24.75 19.04 -6.64
CA ALA A 282 -25.77 18.63 -5.69
C ALA A 282 -27.17 18.59 -6.34
N HIS A 283 -27.55 19.63 -7.10
CA HIS A 283 -28.84 19.66 -7.83
C HIS A 283 -28.93 18.54 -8.87
N GLY A 284 -27.89 18.33 -9.68
CA GLY A 284 -27.85 17.25 -10.67
C GLY A 284 -27.95 15.86 -10.03
N LEU A 285 -27.25 15.66 -8.91
CA LEU A 285 -27.30 14.41 -8.17
C LEU A 285 -28.67 14.21 -7.49
N ALA A 286 -29.27 15.25 -6.90
CA ALA A 286 -30.59 15.16 -6.30
C ALA A 286 -31.64 14.74 -7.32
N SER A 287 -31.57 15.26 -8.55
CA SER A 287 -32.48 14.86 -9.65
C SER A 287 -32.29 13.39 -10.01
N ARG A 288 -31.05 12.89 -10.06
CA ARG A 288 -30.76 11.47 -10.35
C ARG A 288 -31.22 10.55 -9.22
N LEU A 289 -31.12 10.95 -7.97
CA LEU A 289 -31.51 10.14 -6.80
C LEU A 289 -33.03 10.05 -6.62
N ARG A 290 -33.81 10.92 -7.27
CA ARG A 290 -35.29 10.91 -7.24
C ARG A 290 -35.94 10.11 -8.39
N ALA A 291 -35.15 9.85 -9.46
CA ALA A 291 -35.57 9.09 -10.62
C ALA A 291 -35.49 7.59 -10.39
#